data_b3e95fe8dcd4862637a152271ff3790c
#
_entry.id   b3e95fe8dcd4862637a152271ff3790c
#
_cell.length_a   1.000
_cell.length_b   1.000
_cell.length_c   1.000
_cell.angle_alpha   90.00
_cell.angle_beta   90.00
_cell.angle_gamma   90.00
#
_symmetry.space_group_name_H-M   'P 1'
#
loop_
_entity.id
_entity.type
_entity.pdbx_description
1 polymer ?
#
loop_
_entity_poly.entity_id
_entity_poly.type
_entity_poly.pdbx_seq_one_letter_code
_entity_poly.pdbx_strand_id
1 'polypeptide(L)' 'MYIIIIIIIIIIIIIIIIIIIIIIIIS' A
#
# COMPACT_ATOMS: atom_id res chain seq x y z
N MET A 1 -20.94 0.51 -0.47
CA MET A 1 -20.10 -0.70 -0.39
C MET A 1 -18.98 -0.68 -1.40
N TYR A 2 -19.24 -0.21 -2.59
CA TYR A 2 -18.19 -0.10 -3.61
C TYR A 2 -17.06 0.82 -3.18
N ILE A 3 -17.38 1.95 -2.54
CA ILE A 3 -16.39 2.94 -2.12
C ILE A 3 -15.50 2.38 -1.03
N ILE A 4 -16.03 1.59 -0.12
CA ILE A 4 -15.26 0.99 0.96
C ILE A 4 -14.25 0.00 0.40
N ILE A 5 -14.63 -0.79 -0.57
CA ILE A 5 -13.72 -1.76 -1.21
C ILE A 5 -12.58 -1.01 -1.93
N ILE A 6 -12.88 0.07 -2.61
CA ILE A 6 -11.88 0.87 -3.31
C ILE A 6 -10.90 1.49 -2.31
N ILE A 7 -11.39 1.98 -1.19
CA ILE A 7 -10.53 2.56 -0.16
C ILE A 7 -9.61 1.51 0.42
N ILE A 8 -10.09 0.32 0.67
CA ILE A 8 -9.28 -0.78 1.20
C ILE A 8 -8.18 -1.16 0.21
N ILE A 9 -8.49 -1.23 -1.07
CA ILE A 9 -7.51 -1.56 -2.10
C ILE A 9 -6.43 -0.47 -2.17
N ILE A 10 -6.80 0.78 -2.09
CA ILE A 10 -5.84 1.89 -2.13
C ILE A 10 -4.91 1.84 -0.91
N ILE A 11 -5.44 1.54 0.27
CA ILE A 11 -4.63 1.43 1.48
C ILE A 11 -3.64 0.27 1.36
N ILE A 12 -4.04 -0.85 0.82
CA ILE A 12 -3.16 -2.00 0.62
C ILE A 12 -2.03 -1.66 -0.35
N ILE A 13 -2.32 -0.95 -1.43
CA ILE A 13 -1.32 -0.54 -2.41
C ILE A 13 -0.30 0.42 -1.76
N ILE A 14 -0.75 1.35 -0.96
CA ILE A 14 0.13 2.30 -0.26
C ILE A 14 1.05 1.56 0.70
N ILE A 15 0.55 0.59 1.44
CA ILE A 15 1.36 -0.21 2.37
C ILE A 15 2.43 -0.99 1.60
N ILE A 16 2.11 -1.57 0.47
CA ILE A 16 3.06 -2.33 -0.34
C ILE A 16 4.17 -1.38 -0.86
N ILE A 17 3.82 -0.19 -1.29
CA ILE A 17 4.80 0.78 -1.77
C ILE A 17 5.75 1.20 -0.65
N ILE A 18 5.24 1.42 0.56
CA ILE A 18 6.05 1.79 1.71
C ILE A 18 7.03 0.66 2.06
N ILE A 19 6.59 -0.58 2.01
CA ILE A 19 7.44 -1.73 2.29
C ILE A 19 8.56 -1.84 1.26
N ILE A 20 8.27 -1.62 -0.01
CA ILE A 20 9.28 -1.65 -1.07
C ILE A 20 10.31 -0.54 -0.86
N ILE A 21 9.89 0.65 -0.50
CA ILE A 21 10.80 1.78 -0.25
C ILE A 21 11.72 1.47 0.94
N ILE A 22 11.18 0.89 1.99
CA ILE A 22 11.97 0.53 3.17
C ILE A 22 13.01 -0.53 2.80
N ILE A 23 12.66 -1.51 2.00
CA ILE A 23 13.58 -2.55 1.57
C ILE A 23 14.71 -1.94 0.72
N ILE A 24 14.39 -1.01 -0.16
CA ILE A 24 15.39 -0.36 -1.01
C ILE A 24 16.34 0.49 -0.16
N ILE A 25 15.86 1.18 0.86
CA ILE A 25 16.67 2.02 1.72
C ILE A 25 17.60 1.17 2.59
N ILE A 26 17.11 0.05 3.09
CA ILE A 26 17.90 -0.84 3.97
C ILE A 26 18.90 -1.65 3.16
N SER A 27 18.52 -2.02 1.95
CA SER A 27 19.39 -2.78 1.07
C SER A 27 20.37 -1.87 0.35
#